data_5202cedec15cf3d957c5907bc61ac372
#
_entry.id   5202cedec15cf3d957c5907bc61ac372
#
_cell.length_a   1.000
_cell.length_b   1.000
_cell.length_c   1.000
_cell.angle_alpha   90.00
_cell.angle_beta   90.00
_cell.angle_gamma   90.00
#
_symmetry.space_group_name_H-M   'P 1'
#
loop_
_entity.id
_entity.type
_entity.pdbx_description
1 polymer ?
#
loop_
_entity_poly.entity_id
_entity_poly.type
_entity_poly.pdbx_seq_one_letter_code
_entity_poly.pdbx_strand_id
1 'polypeptide(L)'
;MLQYACYRLGNIDDAEDAVQDVFVKLHQKQSEDAAEIKNLSAYLYRTLANICVSRLREAARRPTVPIDTQPEPIAVEAEDFEQEYRRISRLLAMIPEEQAEVIRLRYYGDKSFPEIAEILDIPLSTAKSRFQYGIEKIRIGMIKNQ
;
A
#
# COMPACT_ATOMS: atom_id res chain seq x y z
N MET A 1 -4.84 5.89 6.31
CA MET A 1 -3.40 5.66 6.03
C MET A 1 -2.88 4.37 6.63
N LEU A 2 -3.17 4.08 7.88
CA LEU A 2 -2.65 2.88 8.55
C LEU A 2 -3.07 1.59 7.86
N GLN A 3 -4.33 1.46 7.47
CA GLN A 3 -4.82 0.27 6.78
C GLN A 3 -4.09 0.05 5.44
N TYR A 4 -3.91 1.10 4.64
CA TYR A 4 -3.13 1.03 3.41
C TYR A 4 -1.71 0.52 3.68
N ALA A 5 -1.04 1.09 4.68
CA ALA A 5 0.32 0.70 5.03
C ALA A 5 0.40 -0.75 5.54
N CYS A 6 -0.57 -1.20 6.34
CA CYS A 6 -0.65 -2.58 6.82
C CYS A 6 -0.73 -3.57 5.65
N TYR A 7 -1.59 -3.33 4.67
CA TYR A 7 -1.76 -4.21 3.52
C TYR A 7 -0.64 -4.06 2.48
N ARG A 8 0.13 -2.98 2.55
CA ARG A 8 1.30 -2.80 1.70
C ARG A 8 2.55 -3.48 2.29
N LEU A 9 2.75 -3.39 3.59
CA LEU A 9 3.95 -3.88 4.29
C LEU A 9 3.76 -5.25 4.94
N GLY A 10 2.53 -5.65 5.24
CA GLY A 10 2.24 -6.95 5.82
C GLY A 10 2.46 -7.06 7.32
N ASN A 11 2.72 -5.94 8.00
CA ASN A 11 3.04 -5.91 9.42
C ASN A 11 2.55 -4.59 10.01
N ILE A 12 1.86 -4.67 11.14
CA ILE A 12 1.26 -3.47 11.76
C ILE A 12 2.33 -2.54 12.33
N ASP A 13 3.41 -3.08 12.92
CA ASP A 13 4.49 -2.27 13.49
C ASP A 13 5.21 -1.47 12.39
N ASP A 14 5.53 -2.11 11.29
CA ASP A 14 6.14 -1.45 10.14
C ASP A 14 5.20 -0.41 9.51
N ALA A 15 3.90 -0.68 9.49
CA ALA A 15 2.89 0.26 9.01
C ALA A 15 2.79 1.50 9.90
N GLU A 16 2.78 1.33 11.21
CA GLU A 16 2.78 2.44 12.17
C GLU A 16 4.02 3.32 12.01
N ASP A 17 5.19 2.70 11.88
CA ASP A 17 6.45 3.41 11.63
C ASP A 17 6.40 4.21 10.32
N ALA A 18 5.87 3.62 9.27
CA ALA A 18 5.74 4.30 7.97
C ALA A 18 4.80 5.52 8.06
N VAL A 19 3.69 5.39 8.75
CA VAL A 19 2.75 6.50 8.97
C VAL A 19 3.40 7.60 9.80
N GLN A 20 4.15 7.27 10.85
CA GLN A 20 4.90 8.25 11.63
C GLN A 20 5.92 8.99 10.77
N ASP A 21 6.65 8.29 9.91
CA ASP A 21 7.61 8.89 8.99
C ASP A 21 6.95 9.90 8.03
N VAL A 22 5.71 9.64 7.60
CA VAL A 22 4.95 10.59 6.79
C VAL A 22 4.78 11.91 7.51
N PHE A 23 4.40 11.87 8.79
CA PHE A 23 4.19 13.09 9.59
C PHE A 23 5.51 13.80 9.90
N VAL A 24 6.59 13.06 10.12
CA VAL A 24 7.92 13.66 10.29
C VAL A 24 8.33 14.40 9.02
N LYS A 25 8.15 13.80 7.85
CA LYS A 25 8.46 14.45 6.56
C LYS A 25 7.57 15.66 6.29
N LEU A 26 6.29 15.59 6.65
CA LEU A 26 5.40 16.73 6.54
C LEU A 26 5.89 17.90 7.40
N HIS A 27 6.27 17.63 8.64
CA HIS A 27 6.79 18.65 9.56
C HIS A 27 8.08 19.29 9.02
N GLN A 28 9.00 18.50 8.52
CA GLN A 28 10.24 18.98 7.90
C GLN A 28 9.94 19.89 6.70
N LYS A 29 9.04 19.48 5.83
CA LYS A 29 8.65 20.27 4.65
C LYS A 29 8.04 21.60 5.03
N GLN A 30 7.18 21.63 6.04
CA GLN A 30 6.58 22.88 6.53
C GLN A 30 7.61 23.82 7.15
N SER A 31 8.67 23.29 7.74
CA SER A 31 9.76 24.08 8.35
C SER A 31 10.73 24.65 7.32
N GLU A 32 11.03 23.91 6.28
CA GLU A 32 12.09 24.22 5.30
C GLU A 32 11.56 24.97 4.09
N ASP A 33 10.33 24.72 3.70
CA ASP A 33 9.73 25.24 2.49
C ASP A 33 8.38 25.88 2.81
N ALA A 34 8.30 27.19 2.63
CA ALA A 34 7.05 27.94 2.79
C ALA A 34 6.06 27.68 1.65
N ALA A 35 6.37 26.77 0.73
CA ALA A 35 5.48 26.39 -0.34
C ALA A 35 4.25 25.67 0.22
N GLU A 36 3.09 26.24 -0.05
CA GLU A 36 1.81 25.72 0.38
C GLU A 36 1.51 24.39 -0.27
N ILE A 37 1.22 23.36 0.53
CA ILE A 37 0.76 22.08 0.01
C ILE A 37 -0.68 22.23 -0.46
N LYS A 38 -0.90 22.16 -1.78
CA LYS A 38 -2.21 22.41 -2.37
C LYS A 38 -3.25 21.33 -2.02
N ASN A 39 -2.81 20.07 -1.92
CA ASN A 39 -3.67 18.94 -1.56
C ASN A 39 -2.94 18.09 -0.52
N LEU A 40 -3.30 18.29 0.74
CA LEU A 40 -2.65 17.61 1.86
C LEU A 40 -2.86 16.10 1.81
N SER A 41 -4.07 15.64 1.53
CA SER A 41 -4.37 14.21 1.44
C SER A 41 -3.54 13.52 0.37
N ALA A 42 -3.46 14.12 -0.82
CA ALA A 42 -2.63 13.58 -1.90
C ALA A 42 -1.14 13.54 -1.53
N TYR A 43 -0.65 14.59 -0.90
CA TYR A 43 0.73 14.65 -0.41
C TYR A 43 1.03 13.53 0.60
N LEU A 44 0.16 13.35 1.57
CA LEU A 44 0.33 12.33 2.62
C LEU A 44 0.36 10.91 2.03
N TYR A 45 -0.55 10.60 1.11
CA TYR A 45 -0.61 9.28 0.49
C TYR A 45 0.54 9.03 -0.49
N ARG A 46 0.98 10.03 -1.25
CA ARG A 46 2.19 9.91 -2.10
C ARG A 46 3.42 9.63 -1.26
N THR A 47 3.58 10.37 -0.17
CA THR A 47 4.71 10.20 0.75
C THR A 47 4.67 8.81 1.38
N LEU A 48 3.49 8.37 1.83
CA LEU A 48 3.30 7.04 2.39
C LEU A 48 3.63 5.94 1.37
N ALA A 49 3.11 6.05 0.16
CA ALA A 49 3.38 5.09 -0.91
C ALA A 49 4.88 4.99 -1.21
N ASN A 50 5.56 6.11 -1.29
CA ASN A 50 7.01 6.15 -1.52
C ASN A 50 7.79 5.51 -0.38
N ILE A 51 7.40 5.75 0.86
CA ILE A 51 8.02 5.12 2.04
C ILE A 51 7.82 3.61 1.99
N CYS A 52 6.62 3.15 1.71
CA CYS A 52 6.32 1.72 1.61
C CYS A 52 7.13 1.04 0.51
N VAL A 53 7.21 1.64 -0.68
CA VAL A 53 8.03 1.12 -1.79
C VAL A 53 9.50 1.04 -1.40
N SER A 54 10.04 2.07 -0.76
CA SER A 54 11.44 2.09 -0.30
C SER A 54 11.72 0.98 0.70
N ARG A 55 10.84 0.78 1.65
CA ARG A 55 10.97 -0.28 2.67
C ARG A 55 10.89 -1.67 2.06
N LEU A 56 9.99 -1.87 1.10
CA LEU A 56 9.87 -3.16 0.40
C LEU A 56 11.11 -3.47 -0.44
N ARG A 57 11.69 -2.47 -1.10
CA ARG A 57 12.94 -2.62 -1.85
C ARG A 57 14.11 -2.96 -0.92
N GLU A 58 14.20 -2.29 0.21
CA GLU A 58 15.24 -2.55 1.20
C GLU A 58 15.12 -3.96 1.77
N ALA A 59 13.91 -4.40 2.12
CA ALA A 59 13.66 -5.75 2.62
C ALA A 59 14.02 -6.82 1.57
N ALA A 60 13.76 -6.58 0.29
CA ALA A 60 14.11 -7.49 -0.80
C ALA A 60 15.62 -7.63 -1.01
N ARG A 61 16.41 -6.62 -0.63
CA ARG A 61 17.87 -6.64 -0.74
C ARG A 61 18.56 -7.32 0.43
N ARG A 62 17.87 -7.49 1.56
CA ARG A 62 18.45 -8.16 2.72
C ARG A 62 18.47 -9.66 2.46
N PRO A 63 19.62 -10.35 2.72
CA PRO A 63 19.63 -11.79 2.68
C PRO A 63 18.64 -12.33 3.72
N THR A 64 17.76 -13.23 3.29
CA THR A 64 16.88 -13.95 4.19
C THR A 64 17.74 -14.81 5.12
N VAL A 65 17.98 -14.31 6.33
CA VAL A 65 18.48 -15.14 7.40
C VAL A 65 17.26 -15.93 7.91
N PRO A 66 17.27 -17.28 7.86
CA PRO A 66 16.22 -18.03 8.51
C PRO A 66 16.30 -17.70 10.00
N ILE A 67 15.40 -16.86 10.46
CA ILE A 67 15.22 -16.62 11.88
C ILE A 67 14.53 -17.87 12.41
N ASP A 68 15.30 -18.67 13.13
CA ASP A 68 14.79 -19.82 13.87
C ASP A 68 14.09 -19.29 15.14
N THR A 69 13.09 -18.43 14.91
CA THR A 69 12.22 -17.97 15.97
C THR A 69 11.05 -18.92 16.05
N GLN A 70 10.96 -19.61 17.20
CA GLN A 70 9.71 -20.26 17.55
C GLN A 70 8.60 -19.22 17.44
N PRO A 71 7.49 -19.53 16.72
CA PRO A 71 6.40 -18.58 16.61
C PRO A 71 5.88 -18.27 18.01
N GLU A 72 6.01 -17.02 18.43
CA GLU A 72 5.25 -16.57 19.61
C GLU A 72 3.78 -16.85 19.35
N PRO A 73 3.00 -17.22 20.37
CA PRO A 73 1.57 -17.43 20.19
C PRO A 73 0.94 -16.12 19.70
N ILE A 74 0.67 -16.09 18.40
CA ILE A 74 0.07 -14.95 17.72
C ILE A 74 -1.39 -14.90 18.15
N ALA A 75 -1.85 -13.73 18.57
CA ALA A 75 -3.27 -13.52 18.82
C ALA A 75 -4.08 -13.91 17.57
N VAL A 76 -5.23 -14.55 17.75
CA VAL A 76 -6.09 -15.05 16.65
C VAL A 76 -6.34 -13.97 15.60
N GLU A 77 -6.49 -12.72 16.00
CA GLU A 77 -6.67 -11.57 15.10
C GLU A 77 -5.46 -11.32 14.20
N ALA A 78 -4.26 -11.54 14.70
CA ALA A 78 -3.03 -11.34 13.93
C ALA A 78 -2.83 -12.47 12.90
N GLU A 79 -3.26 -13.69 13.23
CA GLU A 79 -3.22 -14.82 12.30
C GLU A 79 -4.20 -14.64 11.14
N ASP A 80 -5.40 -14.17 11.43
CA ASP A 80 -6.41 -13.86 10.41
C ASP A 80 -5.93 -12.77 9.46
N PHE A 81 -5.30 -11.71 10.00
CA PHE A 81 -4.72 -10.65 9.18
C PHE A 81 -3.59 -11.18 8.29
N GLU A 82 -2.71 -12.00 8.81
CA GLU A 82 -1.60 -12.55 8.02
C GLU A 82 -2.10 -13.43 6.87
N GLN A 83 -3.10 -14.25 7.10
CA GLN A 83 -3.70 -15.09 6.07
C GLN A 83 -4.37 -14.24 4.99
N GLU A 84 -5.14 -13.24 5.39
CA GLU A 84 -5.78 -12.31 4.46
C GLU A 84 -4.75 -11.53 3.65
N TYR A 85 -3.71 -11.01 4.32
CA TYR A 85 -2.62 -10.30 3.66
C TYR A 85 -1.95 -11.16 2.59
N ARG A 86 -1.62 -12.41 2.91
CA ARG A 86 -1.01 -13.33 1.95
C ARG A 86 -1.91 -13.61 0.76
N ARG A 87 -3.19 -13.83 1.00
CA ARG A 87 -4.18 -14.06 -0.05
C ARG A 87 -4.28 -12.86 -0.99
N ILE A 88 -4.43 -11.66 -0.44
CA ILE A 88 -4.55 -10.44 -1.22
C ILE A 88 -3.26 -10.14 -1.97
N SER A 89 -2.11 -10.32 -1.34
CA SER A 89 -0.81 -10.11 -1.97
C SER A 89 -0.62 -11.01 -3.19
N ARG A 90 -1.06 -12.26 -3.11
CA ARG A 90 -1.02 -13.18 -4.26
C ARG A 90 -1.92 -12.70 -5.40
N LEU A 91 -3.13 -12.24 -5.08
CA LEU A 91 -4.06 -11.73 -6.09
C LEU A 91 -3.51 -10.47 -6.76
N LEU A 92 -2.97 -9.54 -6.00
CA LEU A 92 -2.40 -8.31 -6.53
C LEU A 92 -1.10 -8.55 -7.31
N ALA A 93 -0.36 -9.61 -6.99
CA ALA A 93 0.83 -10.00 -7.76
C ALA A 93 0.49 -10.53 -9.16
N MET A 94 -0.76 -10.91 -9.41
CA MET A 94 -1.22 -11.40 -10.72
C MET A 94 -1.46 -10.29 -11.74
N ILE A 95 -1.44 -9.03 -11.31
CA ILE A 95 -1.76 -7.87 -12.14
C ILE A 95 -0.59 -6.88 -12.16
N PRO A 96 -0.52 -5.98 -13.17
CA PRO A 96 0.50 -4.93 -13.18
C PRO A 96 0.43 -4.07 -11.93
N GLU A 97 1.59 -3.61 -11.45
CA GLU A 97 1.70 -2.80 -10.23
C GLU A 97 0.85 -1.52 -10.29
N GLU A 98 0.76 -0.89 -11.47
CA GLU A 98 -0.06 0.30 -11.68
C GLU A 98 -1.54 0.06 -11.38
N GLN A 99 -2.05 -1.11 -11.76
CA GLN A 99 -3.43 -1.51 -11.47
C GLN A 99 -3.60 -1.90 -10.01
N ALA A 100 -2.62 -2.61 -9.45
CA ALA A 100 -2.62 -3.01 -8.04
C ALA A 100 -2.67 -1.80 -7.11
N GLU A 101 -1.91 -0.74 -7.44
CA GLU A 101 -1.87 0.48 -6.62
C GLU A 101 -3.22 1.20 -6.58
N VAL A 102 -3.91 1.31 -7.71
CA VAL A 102 -5.26 1.89 -7.75
C VAL A 102 -6.22 1.08 -6.86
N ILE A 103 -6.12 -0.25 -6.90
CA ILE A 103 -6.95 -1.13 -6.07
C ILE A 103 -6.64 -0.93 -4.59
N ARG A 104 -5.36 -0.85 -4.19
CA ARG A 104 -4.97 -0.60 -2.80
C ARG A 104 -5.51 0.73 -2.28
N LEU A 105 -5.39 1.79 -3.06
CA LEU A 105 -5.90 3.11 -2.67
C LEU A 105 -7.42 3.11 -2.56
N ARG A 106 -8.11 2.41 -3.43
CA ARG A 106 -9.56 2.32 -3.41
C ARG A 106 -10.08 1.53 -2.21
N TYR A 107 -9.52 0.34 -1.95
CA TYR A 107 -10.00 -0.55 -0.89
C TYR A 107 -9.41 -0.25 0.48
N TYR A 108 -8.12 0.01 0.57
CA TYR A 108 -7.44 0.20 1.86
C TYR A 108 -7.22 1.66 2.20
N GLY A 109 -7.07 2.50 1.21
CA GLY A 109 -6.97 3.94 1.40
C GLY A 109 -8.33 4.61 1.51
N ASP A 110 -9.41 3.90 1.17
CA ASP A 110 -10.77 4.42 1.14
C ASP A 110 -10.89 5.71 0.30
N LYS A 111 -10.22 5.72 -0.85
CA LYS A 111 -10.14 6.88 -1.74
C LYS A 111 -11.13 6.76 -2.89
N SER A 112 -11.73 7.88 -3.26
CA SER A 112 -12.52 8.01 -4.48
C SER A 112 -11.59 8.00 -5.71
N PHE A 113 -12.14 7.74 -6.90
CA PHE A 113 -11.35 7.80 -8.13
C PHE A 113 -10.75 9.18 -8.40
N PRO A 114 -11.46 10.30 -8.17
CA PRO A 114 -10.83 11.63 -8.26
C PRO A 114 -9.66 11.81 -7.29
N GLU A 115 -9.77 11.33 -6.07
CA GLU A 115 -8.68 11.38 -5.09
C GLU A 115 -7.48 10.53 -5.53
N ILE A 116 -7.74 9.33 -6.06
CA ILE A 116 -6.69 8.44 -6.59
C ILE A 116 -5.97 9.10 -7.77
N ALA A 117 -6.72 9.73 -8.67
CA ALA A 117 -6.15 10.48 -9.79
C ALA A 117 -5.20 11.58 -9.32
N GLU A 118 -5.56 12.30 -8.27
CA GLU A 118 -4.71 13.32 -7.65
C GLU A 118 -3.45 12.70 -7.00
N ILE A 119 -3.62 11.63 -6.22
CA ILE A 119 -2.51 10.96 -5.53
C ILE A 119 -1.48 10.44 -6.53
N LEU A 120 -1.91 9.81 -7.61
CA LEU A 120 -1.04 9.18 -8.59
C LEU A 120 -0.64 10.11 -9.74
N ASP A 121 -1.20 11.32 -9.78
CA ASP A 121 -1.00 12.28 -10.87
C ASP A 121 -1.32 11.67 -12.24
N ILE A 122 -2.50 11.10 -12.36
CA ILE A 122 -3.03 10.48 -13.57
C ILE A 122 -4.43 11.04 -13.88
N PRO A 123 -4.87 10.96 -15.14
CA PRO A 123 -6.24 11.32 -15.48
C PRO A 123 -7.27 10.45 -14.75
N LEU A 124 -8.43 11.02 -14.44
CA LEU A 124 -9.54 10.29 -13.80
C LEU A 124 -9.95 9.05 -14.59
N SER A 125 -10.02 9.17 -15.92
CA SER A 125 -10.35 8.05 -16.81
C SER A 125 -9.32 6.90 -16.68
N THR A 126 -8.06 7.24 -16.53
CA THR A 126 -6.97 6.26 -16.32
C THR A 126 -7.11 5.54 -14.98
N ALA A 127 -7.43 6.27 -13.92
CA ALA A 127 -7.67 5.66 -12.60
C ALA A 127 -8.81 4.64 -12.67
N LYS A 128 -9.92 5.01 -13.29
CA LYS A 128 -11.08 4.12 -13.47
C LYS A 128 -10.74 2.91 -14.33
N SER A 129 -10.03 3.09 -15.42
CA SER A 129 -9.64 2.01 -16.34
C SER A 129 -8.70 1.02 -15.66
N ARG A 130 -7.70 1.52 -14.95
CA ARG A 130 -6.76 0.67 -14.20
C ARG A 130 -7.47 -0.18 -13.15
N PHE A 131 -8.42 0.39 -12.45
CA PHE A 131 -9.24 -0.34 -11.49
C PHE A 131 -10.05 -1.45 -12.17
N GLN A 132 -10.77 -1.12 -13.22
CA GLN A 132 -11.62 -2.08 -13.94
C GLN A 132 -10.81 -3.22 -14.53
N TYR A 133 -9.70 -2.93 -15.19
CA TYR A 133 -8.83 -3.95 -15.77
C TYR A 133 -8.18 -4.82 -14.70
N GLY A 134 -7.76 -4.22 -13.59
CA GLY A 134 -7.18 -4.96 -12.48
C GLY A 134 -8.16 -5.94 -11.87
N ILE A 135 -9.36 -5.49 -11.55
CA ILE A 135 -10.43 -6.33 -11.00
C ILE A 135 -10.80 -7.45 -11.96
N GLU A 136 -10.93 -7.16 -13.25
CA GLU A 136 -11.25 -8.16 -14.27
C GLU A 136 -10.18 -9.25 -14.37
N LYS A 137 -8.92 -8.86 -14.37
CA LYS A 137 -7.79 -9.82 -14.41
C LYS A 137 -7.75 -10.71 -13.16
N ILE A 138 -7.99 -10.13 -11.99
CA ILE A 138 -8.06 -10.89 -10.74
C ILE A 138 -9.19 -11.91 -10.81
N ARG A 139 -10.37 -11.49 -11.28
CA ARG A 139 -11.53 -12.37 -11.41
C ARG A 139 -11.24 -13.53 -12.34
N ILE A 140 -10.65 -13.29 -13.50
CA ILE A 140 -10.27 -14.32 -14.46
C ILE A 140 -9.24 -15.27 -13.85
N GLY A 141 -8.23 -14.74 -13.17
CA GLY A 141 -7.21 -15.53 -12.51
C GLY A 141 -7.77 -16.44 -11.42
N MET A 142 -8.73 -15.96 -10.65
CA MET A 142 -9.41 -16.76 -9.62
C MET A 142 -10.20 -17.92 -10.23
N ILE A 143 -10.88 -17.72 -11.34
CA ILE A 143 -11.62 -18.76 -12.04
C ILE A 143 -10.69 -19.85 -12.56
N LYS A 144 -9.54 -19.48 -13.15
CA LYS A 144 -8.55 -20.42 -13.70
C LYS A 144 -7.86 -21.28 -12.64
N ASN A 145 -7.81 -20.81 -11.41
CA ASN A 145 -7.13 -21.48 -10.31
C ASN A 145 -8.08 -22.31 -9.42
N GLN A 146 -9.32 -22.49 -9.84
CA GLN A 146 -10.26 -23.41 -9.19
C GLN A 146 -10.08 -24.85 -9.65
#